data_9a96fb1154dd6ebb71df31f9db2939ed
#
_entry.id   9a96fb1154dd6ebb71df31f9db2939ed
#
_cell.length_a   1.000
_cell.length_b   1.000
_cell.length_c   1.000
_cell.angle_alpha   90.00
_cell.angle_beta   90.00
_cell.angle_gamma   90.00
#
_symmetry.space_group_name_H-M   'P 1'
#
loop_
_entity.id
_entity.type
_entity.pdbx_description
1 polymer ?
#
loop_
_entity_poly.entity_id
_entity_poly.type
_entity_poly.pdbx_seq_one_letter_code
_entity_poly.pdbx_strand_id
1 'polypeptide(L)'
;MALKVAIVGLPNVGKSTLFNALTQTAAAQAANFPFCTIEPNVGDVAVPEPRLDKLAAIIPSKEIIPARINFVDVAGLVRGASKGEGLGNQFLANIRDTDAVAFVTRCFIDDDVTHVEGKVDPLADLETIETELMLADLESLEKRVANLEKRAKTGDKESAQTLRLVNLALTELNAGRPARKAKVAAEDEKAWRMLQLLTSKPALYVSNVDEASAATGNEMSNLVAQRAKRDGADHVVISAQIESEIAMLDPAERTEFLETLGLTEPGLNKLIREAYHLLGLQTYFTVGPKEARAWTIHKGDTAPQAAGVIHTDFEKGFIRAETIAYDDYVRLKGEAGAREAGKFRQEGKEYVVQDGDVMNFRFNV
;
A
#
# COMPACT_ATOMS: atom_id res chain seq x y z
N MET A 1 12.57 -2.94 5.38
CA MET A 1 11.83 -4.04 4.70
C MET A 1 10.87 -3.38 3.74
N ALA A 2 10.68 -3.95 2.54
CA ALA A 2 9.67 -3.45 1.62
C ALA A 2 8.28 -3.66 2.23
N LEU A 3 7.42 -2.63 2.15
CA LEU A 3 6.07 -2.68 2.68
C LEU A 3 5.18 -3.53 1.76
N LYS A 4 4.29 -4.32 2.37
CA LYS A 4 3.50 -5.34 1.70
C LYS A 4 2.00 -5.05 1.82
N VAL A 5 1.28 -5.20 0.71
CA VAL A 5 -0.19 -5.10 0.66
C VAL A 5 -0.78 -6.46 0.27
N ALA A 6 -1.62 -7.03 1.11
CA ALA A 6 -2.34 -8.26 0.78
C ALA A 6 -3.46 -7.97 -0.21
N ILE A 7 -3.56 -8.74 -1.28
CA ILE A 7 -4.73 -8.76 -2.16
C ILE A 7 -5.65 -9.89 -1.68
N VAL A 8 -6.83 -9.53 -1.22
CA VAL A 8 -7.79 -10.44 -0.60
C VAL A 8 -9.14 -10.33 -1.31
N GLY A 9 -9.83 -11.44 -1.48
CA GLY A 9 -11.15 -11.48 -2.10
C GLY A 9 -11.71 -12.90 -2.10
N LEU A 10 -13.01 -13.04 -2.32
CA LEU A 10 -13.63 -14.33 -2.52
C LEU A 10 -13.11 -15.00 -3.82
N PRO A 11 -13.30 -16.30 -4.00
CA PRO A 11 -13.00 -16.94 -5.29
C PRO A 11 -13.77 -16.29 -6.44
N ASN A 12 -13.16 -16.25 -7.62
CA ASN A 12 -13.76 -15.78 -8.88
C ASN A 12 -14.15 -14.29 -8.93
N VAL A 13 -13.53 -13.45 -8.09
CA VAL A 13 -13.70 -11.98 -8.14
C VAL A 13 -12.71 -11.27 -9.08
N GLY A 14 -11.82 -12.02 -9.75
CA GLY A 14 -10.77 -11.48 -10.61
C GLY A 14 -9.44 -11.16 -9.91
N LYS A 15 -9.27 -11.61 -8.66
CA LYS A 15 -8.07 -11.37 -7.85
C LYS A 15 -6.79 -11.85 -8.52
N SER A 16 -6.75 -13.11 -9.01
CA SER A 16 -5.57 -13.68 -9.67
C SER A 16 -5.27 -13.01 -11.01
N THR A 17 -6.30 -12.60 -11.75
CA THR A 17 -6.15 -11.81 -12.98
C THR A 17 -5.49 -10.49 -12.69
N LEU A 18 -5.95 -9.77 -11.66
CA LEU A 18 -5.38 -8.51 -11.20
C LEU A 18 -3.92 -8.68 -10.75
N PHE A 19 -3.64 -9.71 -9.96
CA PHE A 19 -2.28 -9.99 -9.49
C PHE A 19 -1.34 -10.35 -10.64
N ASN A 20 -1.80 -11.14 -11.63
CA ASN A 20 -1.02 -11.46 -12.82
C ASN A 20 -0.71 -10.21 -13.65
N ALA A 21 -1.66 -9.29 -13.81
CA ALA A 21 -1.42 -8.02 -14.49
C ALA A 21 -0.38 -7.16 -13.75
N LEU A 22 -0.45 -7.09 -12.41
CA LEU A 22 0.56 -6.44 -11.57
C LEU A 22 1.95 -7.06 -11.76
N THR A 23 2.07 -8.40 -11.74
CA THR A 23 3.35 -9.10 -11.87
C THR A 23 3.92 -9.04 -13.27
N GLN A 24 3.09 -9.05 -14.31
CA GLN A 24 3.52 -8.85 -15.71
C GLN A 24 4.07 -7.44 -15.89
N THR A 25 3.40 -6.43 -15.37
CA THR A 25 3.89 -5.05 -15.37
C THR A 25 5.22 -4.94 -14.63
N ALA A 26 5.35 -5.60 -13.48
CA ALA A 26 6.59 -5.66 -12.70
C ALA A 26 7.72 -6.36 -13.48
N ALA A 27 7.45 -7.47 -14.15
CA ALA A 27 8.43 -8.21 -14.95
C ALA A 27 8.93 -7.39 -16.16
N ALA A 28 8.03 -6.68 -16.85
CA ALA A 28 8.41 -5.77 -17.94
C ALA A 28 9.29 -4.61 -17.45
N GLN A 29 9.05 -4.12 -16.24
CA GLN A 29 9.89 -3.09 -15.61
C GLN A 29 11.21 -3.67 -15.10
N ALA A 30 11.20 -4.90 -14.54
CA ALA A 30 12.39 -5.56 -13.99
C ALA A 30 13.43 -5.91 -15.05
N ALA A 31 13.04 -6.10 -16.31
CA ALA A 31 13.98 -6.30 -17.42
C ALA A 31 14.99 -5.14 -17.54
N ASN A 32 14.67 -3.97 -16.99
CA ASN A 32 15.51 -2.79 -16.95
C ASN A 32 16.30 -2.61 -15.64
N PHE A 33 16.04 -3.46 -14.60
CA PHE A 33 16.68 -3.33 -13.28
C PHE A 33 17.19 -4.70 -12.76
N PRO A 34 18.51 -4.90 -12.62
CA PRO A 34 19.07 -6.08 -11.97
C PRO A 34 18.73 -6.05 -10.46
N PHE A 35 18.43 -7.21 -9.86
CA PHE A 35 18.15 -7.45 -8.43
C PHE A 35 16.68 -7.50 -7.97
N CYS A 36 15.71 -7.75 -8.87
CA CYS A 36 14.36 -8.10 -8.42
C CYS A 36 14.30 -9.56 -7.96
N THR A 37 14.03 -9.78 -6.68
CA THR A 37 13.79 -11.14 -6.15
C THR A 37 12.37 -11.57 -6.51
N ILE A 38 12.23 -12.69 -7.21
CA ILE A 38 10.92 -13.27 -7.52
C ILE A 38 10.57 -14.25 -6.40
N GLU A 39 9.71 -13.82 -5.47
CA GLU A 39 9.10 -14.71 -4.48
C GLU A 39 7.74 -15.20 -5.02
N PRO A 40 7.36 -16.47 -4.85
CA PRO A 40 6.03 -16.94 -5.21
C PRO A 40 4.94 -16.11 -4.54
N ASN A 41 3.93 -15.69 -5.31
CA ASN A 41 2.80 -14.87 -4.84
C ASN A 41 3.16 -13.47 -4.30
N VAL A 42 4.35 -12.95 -4.59
CA VAL A 42 4.76 -11.57 -4.27
C VAL A 42 5.08 -10.83 -5.57
N GLY A 43 4.37 -9.74 -5.83
CA GLY A 43 4.61 -8.83 -6.94
C GLY A 43 5.30 -7.56 -6.44
N ASP A 44 6.59 -7.39 -6.76
CA ASP A 44 7.33 -6.16 -6.47
C ASP A 44 7.15 -5.18 -7.63
N VAL A 45 6.37 -4.11 -7.45
CA VAL A 45 5.98 -3.17 -8.50
C VAL A 45 6.52 -1.78 -8.25
N ALA A 46 6.88 -1.09 -9.34
CA ALA A 46 7.27 0.32 -9.27
C ALA A 46 6.05 1.21 -9.00
N VAL A 47 6.22 2.18 -8.12
CA VAL A 47 5.20 3.21 -7.88
C VAL A 47 5.24 4.20 -9.04
N PRO A 48 4.11 4.41 -9.76
CA PRO A 48 4.02 5.38 -10.83
C PRO A 48 4.31 6.81 -10.31
N GLU A 49 5.41 7.40 -10.77
CA GLU A 49 5.89 8.69 -10.28
C GLU A 49 6.35 9.59 -11.46
N PRO A 50 5.41 10.28 -12.12
CA PRO A 50 5.74 11.13 -13.27
C PRO A 50 6.71 12.28 -12.97
N ARG A 51 6.85 12.66 -11.69
CA ARG A 51 7.79 13.71 -11.26
C ARG A 51 9.24 13.26 -11.44
N LEU A 52 9.52 11.97 -11.28
CA LEU A 52 10.86 11.41 -11.42
C LEU A 52 11.39 11.56 -12.87
N ASP A 53 10.54 11.28 -13.86
CA ASP A 53 10.90 11.42 -15.27
C ASP A 53 11.21 12.87 -15.64
N LYS A 54 10.43 13.82 -15.13
CA LYS A 54 10.66 15.26 -15.33
C LYS A 54 11.97 15.73 -14.69
N LEU A 55 12.31 15.22 -13.51
CA LEU A 55 13.58 15.51 -12.85
C LEU A 55 14.77 14.94 -13.63
N ALA A 56 14.66 13.69 -14.09
CA ALA A 56 15.68 13.04 -14.92
C ALA A 56 15.89 13.73 -16.27
N ALA A 57 14.87 14.39 -16.82
CA ALA A 57 14.99 15.16 -18.05
C ALA A 57 15.76 16.50 -17.85
N ILE A 58 15.72 17.09 -16.65
CA ILE A 58 16.45 18.33 -16.32
C ILE A 58 17.95 18.04 -16.15
N ILE A 59 18.28 16.97 -15.44
CA ILE A 59 19.66 16.46 -15.34
C ILE A 59 19.66 15.06 -15.96
N PRO A 60 20.18 14.89 -17.18
CA PRO A 60 20.20 13.60 -17.85
C PRO A 60 20.89 12.56 -16.98
N SER A 61 20.08 11.70 -16.37
CA SER A 61 20.54 10.63 -15.48
C SER A 61 20.69 9.33 -16.28
N LYS A 62 21.72 8.54 -15.97
CA LYS A 62 21.93 7.25 -16.63
C LYS A 62 20.89 6.20 -16.24
N GLU A 63 20.42 6.28 -15.00
CA GLU A 63 19.44 5.36 -14.46
C GLU A 63 18.29 6.16 -13.81
N ILE A 64 17.06 5.66 -13.98
CA ILE A 64 15.86 6.23 -13.35
C ILE A 64 15.27 5.14 -12.47
N ILE A 65 15.31 5.33 -11.15
CA ILE A 65 14.96 4.29 -10.18
C ILE A 65 13.71 4.73 -9.40
N PRO A 66 12.54 4.15 -9.69
CA PRO A 66 11.30 4.46 -8.98
C PRO A 66 11.28 3.86 -7.57
N ALA A 67 10.41 4.40 -6.70
CA ALA A 67 10.01 3.75 -5.47
C ALA A 67 9.27 2.44 -5.79
N ARG A 68 9.26 1.49 -4.86
CA ARG A 68 8.65 0.17 -5.08
C ARG A 68 7.78 -0.24 -3.89
N ILE A 69 6.74 -1.03 -4.17
CA ILE A 69 5.83 -1.60 -3.19
C ILE A 69 5.54 -3.06 -3.54
N ASN A 70 5.33 -3.89 -2.53
CA ASN A 70 5.03 -5.30 -2.73
C ASN A 70 3.54 -5.59 -2.57
N PHE A 71 2.97 -6.28 -3.55
CA PHE A 71 1.66 -6.90 -3.43
C PHE A 71 1.80 -8.39 -3.19
N VAL A 72 0.97 -8.95 -2.31
CA VAL A 72 0.95 -10.37 -1.98
C VAL A 72 -0.39 -10.95 -2.39
N ASP A 73 -0.39 -11.91 -3.33
CA ASP A 73 -1.62 -12.66 -3.64
C ASP A 73 -1.91 -13.64 -2.51
N VAL A 74 -3.02 -13.42 -1.85
CA VAL A 74 -3.49 -14.31 -0.80
C VAL A 74 -4.63 -15.16 -1.37
N ALA A 75 -4.52 -16.49 -1.27
CA ALA A 75 -5.52 -17.42 -1.79
C ALA A 75 -6.95 -17.02 -1.37
N GLY A 76 -7.95 -17.30 -2.22
CA GLY A 76 -9.31 -16.85 -1.95
C GLY A 76 -9.87 -17.35 -0.61
N LEU A 77 -10.44 -16.43 0.16
CA LEU A 77 -11.12 -16.73 1.41
C LEU A 77 -12.45 -17.44 1.12
N VAL A 78 -12.73 -18.49 1.85
CA VAL A 78 -14.05 -19.13 1.92
C VAL A 78 -14.59 -19.04 3.33
N ARG A 79 -15.91 -19.06 3.50
CA ARG A 79 -16.56 -19.07 4.81
C ARG A 79 -16.02 -20.22 5.68
N GLY A 80 -15.79 -19.92 6.97
CA GLY A 80 -15.26 -20.88 7.92
C GLY A 80 -13.74 -21.01 7.91
N ALA A 81 -13.02 -20.16 7.20
CA ALA A 81 -11.55 -20.17 7.19
C ALA A 81 -10.95 -19.92 8.57
N SER A 82 -11.63 -19.17 9.43
CA SER A 82 -11.22 -18.92 10.83
C SER A 82 -11.31 -20.18 11.70
N LYS A 83 -12.19 -21.14 11.36
CA LYS A 83 -12.40 -22.40 12.10
C LYS A 83 -11.75 -23.61 11.45
N GLY A 84 -11.13 -23.47 10.26
CA GLY A 84 -10.58 -24.55 9.47
C GLY A 84 -9.15 -24.93 9.87
N GLU A 85 -8.87 -26.24 9.85
CA GLU A 85 -7.51 -26.75 9.89
C GLU A 85 -6.85 -26.60 8.49
N GLY A 86 -5.58 -26.18 8.45
CA GLY A 86 -4.78 -26.18 7.22
C GLY A 86 -4.83 -24.89 6.40
N LEU A 87 -5.51 -24.86 5.26
CA LEU A 87 -5.48 -23.75 4.28
C LEU A 87 -5.97 -22.41 4.84
N GLY A 88 -6.98 -22.42 5.73
CA GLY A 88 -7.49 -21.20 6.37
C GLY A 88 -6.44 -20.51 7.26
N ASN A 89 -5.69 -21.28 8.04
CA ASN A 89 -4.63 -20.74 8.89
C ASN A 89 -3.47 -20.16 8.07
N GLN A 90 -3.12 -20.79 6.95
CA GLN A 90 -2.08 -20.27 6.04
C GLN A 90 -2.52 -18.97 5.37
N PHE A 91 -3.78 -18.86 4.97
CA PHE A 91 -4.37 -17.63 4.46
C PHE A 91 -4.25 -16.48 5.48
N LEU A 92 -4.67 -16.70 6.73
CA LEU A 92 -4.59 -15.70 7.78
C LEU A 92 -3.15 -15.31 8.12
N ALA A 93 -2.22 -16.26 8.09
CA ALA A 93 -0.79 -16.00 8.30
C ALA A 93 -0.22 -15.08 7.20
N ASN A 94 -0.55 -15.34 5.93
CA ASN A 94 -0.11 -14.49 4.82
C ASN A 94 -0.60 -13.04 4.97
N ILE A 95 -1.84 -12.82 5.44
CA ILE A 95 -2.32 -11.45 5.71
C ILE A 95 -1.58 -10.84 6.92
N ARG A 96 -1.25 -11.62 7.95
CA ARG A 96 -0.53 -11.10 9.12
C ARG A 96 0.82 -10.49 8.77
N ASP A 97 1.51 -11.06 7.79
CA ASP A 97 2.82 -10.63 7.33
C ASP A 97 2.79 -9.41 6.39
N THR A 98 1.62 -8.82 6.16
CA THR A 98 1.46 -7.61 5.34
C THR A 98 1.14 -6.38 6.19
N ASP A 99 1.28 -5.18 5.60
CA ASP A 99 1.10 -3.90 6.28
C ASP A 99 -0.28 -3.29 6.02
N ALA A 100 -0.94 -3.66 4.91
CA ALA A 100 -2.29 -3.22 4.53
C ALA A 100 -3.01 -4.33 3.76
N VAL A 101 -4.33 -4.16 3.57
CA VAL A 101 -5.19 -5.11 2.86
C VAL A 101 -5.97 -4.41 1.77
N ALA A 102 -5.87 -4.91 0.55
CA ALA A 102 -6.70 -4.54 -0.60
C ALA A 102 -7.80 -5.59 -0.79
N PHE A 103 -9.05 -5.22 -0.51
CA PHE A 103 -10.21 -6.08 -0.66
C PHE A 103 -10.76 -5.97 -2.08
N VAL A 104 -10.60 -7.01 -2.88
CA VAL A 104 -11.12 -7.08 -4.25
C VAL A 104 -12.52 -7.65 -4.25
N THR A 105 -13.46 -6.90 -4.82
CA THR A 105 -14.86 -7.29 -4.97
C THR A 105 -15.24 -7.40 -6.42
N ARG A 106 -16.11 -8.37 -6.73
CA ARG A 106 -16.69 -8.53 -8.06
C ARG A 106 -17.85 -7.55 -8.24
N CYS A 107 -17.68 -6.61 -9.16
CA CYS A 107 -18.68 -5.61 -9.52
C CYS A 107 -19.09 -5.73 -11.01
N PHE A 108 -19.19 -6.95 -11.51
CA PHE A 108 -19.65 -7.26 -12.87
C PHE A 108 -20.46 -8.56 -12.86
N ILE A 109 -21.34 -8.71 -13.87
CA ILE A 109 -22.11 -9.92 -14.09
C ILE A 109 -21.49 -10.65 -15.28
N ASP A 110 -21.25 -11.94 -15.12
CA ASP A 110 -20.72 -12.81 -16.15
C ASP A 110 -21.27 -14.23 -15.88
N ASP A 111 -22.08 -14.73 -16.81
CA ASP A 111 -22.78 -16.02 -16.66
C ASP A 111 -21.81 -17.22 -16.78
N ASP A 112 -20.66 -17.04 -17.41
CA ASP A 112 -19.62 -18.07 -17.53
C ASP A 112 -18.77 -18.19 -16.26
N VAL A 113 -18.83 -17.21 -15.35
CA VAL A 113 -18.06 -17.19 -14.11
C VAL A 113 -18.98 -17.38 -12.91
N THR A 114 -19.00 -18.57 -12.34
CA THR A 114 -19.82 -18.91 -11.17
C THR A 114 -19.40 -18.07 -9.94
N HIS A 115 -20.37 -17.46 -9.27
CA HIS A 115 -20.15 -16.83 -7.97
C HIS A 115 -20.34 -17.84 -6.85
N VAL A 116 -19.42 -17.87 -5.86
CA VAL A 116 -19.43 -18.86 -4.76
C VAL A 116 -20.69 -18.79 -3.90
N GLU A 117 -21.30 -17.63 -3.77
CA GLU A 117 -22.54 -17.41 -3.01
C GLU A 117 -23.79 -17.46 -3.91
N GLY A 118 -23.66 -17.83 -5.20
CA GLY A 118 -24.76 -17.95 -6.16
C GLY A 118 -25.33 -16.62 -6.66
N LYS A 119 -24.95 -15.48 -6.08
CA LYS A 119 -25.34 -14.12 -6.49
C LYS A 119 -24.19 -13.16 -6.32
N VAL A 120 -24.00 -12.26 -7.28
CA VAL A 120 -23.02 -11.17 -7.17
C VAL A 120 -23.58 -10.09 -6.23
N ASP A 121 -22.92 -9.91 -5.09
CA ASP A 121 -23.26 -8.88 -4.11
C ASP A 121 -21.96 -8.40 -3.42
N PRO A 122 -21.32 -7.32 -3.93
CA PRO A 122 -20.03 -6.90 -3.46
C PRO A 122 -20.01 -6.47 -1.97
N LEU A 123 -21.14 -6.00 -1.44
CA LEU A 123 -21.22 -5.65 -0.02
C LEU A 123 -21.28 -6.87 0.87
N ALA A 124 -22.06 -7.89 0.48
CA ALA A 124 -22.12 -9.16 1.19
C ALA A 124 -20.78 -9.91 1.15
N ASP A 125 -20.07 -9.81 0.02
CA ASP A 125 -18.72 -10.37 -0.13
C ASP A 125 -17.72 -9.72 0.84
N LEU A 126 -17.72 -8.39 0.93
CA LEU A 126 -16.89 -7.64 1.89
C LEU A 126 -17.22 -8.01 3.33
N GLU A 127 -18.51 -8.08 3.69
CA GLU A 127 -18.96 -8.45 5.03
C GLU A 127 -18.52 -9.87 5.40
N THR A 128 -18.56 -10.80 4.43
CA THR A 128 -18.10 -12.17 4.63
C THR A 128 -16.61 -12.21 4.97
N ILE A 129 -15.77 -11.52 4.16
CA ILE A 129 -14.32 -11.48 4.37
C ILE A 129 -13.98 -10.79 5.70
N GLU A 130 -14.53 -9.60 5.95
CA GLU A 130 -14.26 -8.85 7.18
C GLU A 130 -14.70 -9.62 8.43
N THR A 131 -15.82 -10.33 8.37
CA THR A 131 -16.30 -11.16 9.49
C THR A 131 -15.31 -12.28 9.81
N GLU A 132 -14.80 -13.00 8.81
CA GLU A 132 -13.82 -14.07 9.03
C GLU A 132 -12.51 -13.52 9.65
N LEU A 133 -12.05 -12.34 9.20
CA LEU A 133 -10.87 -11.69 9.78
C LEU A 133 -11.12 -11.24 11.22
N MET A 134 -12.30 -10.69 11.52
CA MET A 134 -12.69 -10.29 12.87
C MET A 134 -12.80 -11.50 13.83
N LEU A 135 -13.36 -12.59 13.37
CA LEU A 135 -13.44 -13.83 14.16
C LEU A 135 -12.06 -14.40 14.48
N ALA A 136 -11.14 -14.37 13.53
CA ALA A 136 -9.76 -14.81 13.74
C ALA A 136 -9.00 -13.92 14.74
N ASP A 137 -9.21 -12.60 14.68
CA ASP A 137 -8.64 -11.67 15.67
C ASP A 137 -9.24 -11.89 17.05
N LEU A 138 -10.56 -12.04 17.14
CA LEU A 138 -11.28 -12.29 18.38
C LEU A 138 -10.74 -13.54 19.09
N GLU A 139 -10.66 -14.66 18.38
CA GLU A 139 -10.14 -15.93 18.93
C GLU A 139 -8.68 -15.79 19.39
N SER A 140 -7.85 -15.10 18.59
CA SER A 140 -6.45 -14.86 18.93
C SER A 140 -6.28 -14.03 20.20
N LEU A 141 -7.12 -12.99 20.38
CA LEU A 141 -7.05 -12.09 21.52
C LEU A 141 -7.60 -12.76 22.79
N GLU A 142 -8.73 -13.45 22.71
CA GLU A 142 -9.34 -14.14 23.86
C GLU A 142 -8.36 -15.14 24.50
N LYS A 143 -7.60 -15.88 23.69
CA LYS A 143 -6.58 -16.81 24.19
C LYS A 143 -5.46 -16.12 24.98
N ARG A 144 -5.22 -14.82 24.77
CA ARG A 144 -4.15 -14.05 25.42
C ARG A 144 -4.60 -13.41 26.73
N VAL A 145 -5.90 -13.07 26.89
CA VAL A 145 -6.43 -12.27 28.00
C VAL A 145 -6.06 -12.86 29.37
N ALA A 146 -6.37 -14.13 29.61
CA ALA A 146 -6.16 -14.76 30.93
C ALA A 146 -4.68 -14.73 31.38
N ASN A 147 -3.75 -14.88 30.44
CA ASN A 147 -2.32 -14.82 30.76
C ASN A 147 -1.85 -13.37 31.02
N LEU A 148 -2.32 -12.43 30.19
CA LEU A 148 -2.03 -11.01 30.36
C LEU A 148 -2.57 -10.46 31.68
N GLU A 149 -3.78 -10.83 32.08
CA GLU A 149 -4.36 -10.46 33.38
C GLU A 149 -3.51 -10.97 34.56
N LYS A 150 -3.05 -12.22 34.48
CA LYS A 150 -2.20 -12.80 35.51
C LYS A 150 -0.88 -12.01 35.67
N ARG A 151 -0.23 -11.70 34.56
CA ARG A 151 1.06 -10.97 34.55
C ARG A 151 0.88 -9.50 34.95
N ALA A 152 -0.18 -8.85 34.49
CA ALA A 152 -0.50 -7.47 34.88
C ALA A 152 -0.72 -7.34 36.40
N LYS A 153 -1.41 -8.32 37.03
CA LYS A 153 -1.62 -8.37 38.51
C LYS A 153 -0.33 -8.52 39.29
N THR A 154 0.71 -9.08 38.71
CA THR A 154 2.04 -9.21 39.35
C THR A 154 2.93 -7.97 39.17
N GLY A 155 2.39 -6.88 38.56
CA GLY A 155 3.10 -5.62 38.39
C GLY A 155 3.86 -5.47 37.06
N ASP A 156 3.69 -6.40 36.11
CA ASP A 156 4.29 -6.31 34.77
C ASP A 156 3.60 -5.20 33.96
N LYS A 157 4.27 -4.06 33.83
CA LYS A 157 3.75 -2.86 33.12
C LYS A 157 3.50 -3.11 31.65
N GLU A 158 4.35 -3.89 30.98
CA GLU A 158 4.21 -4.21 29.56
C GLU A 158 2.95 -5.06 29.33
N SER A 159 2.73 -6.09 30.16
CA SER A 159 1.51 -6.88 30.10
C SER A 159 0.26 -6.06 30.44
N ALA A 160 0.34 -5.09 31.34
CA ALA A 160 -0.77 -4.20 31.65
C ALA A 160 -1.12 -3.28 30.45
N GLN A 161 -0.12 -2.72 29.77
CA GLN A 161 -0.32 -1.95 28.55
C GLN A 161 -0.93 -2.82 27.44
N THR A 162 -0.35 -4.00 27.20
CA THR A 162 -0.85 -4.94 26.20
C THR A 162 -2.28 -5.35 26.47
N LEU A 163 -2.65 -5.66 27.72
CA LEU A 163 -4.00 -6.02 28.12
C LEU A 163 -5.00 -4.87 27.84
N ARG A 164 -4.63 -3.63 28.12
CA ARG A 164 -5.45 -2.47 27.83
C ARG A 164 -5.73 -2.36 26.32
N LEU A 165 -4.73 -2.55 25.49
CA LEU A 165 -4.86 -2.51 24.02
C LEU A 165 -5.69 -3.70 23.49
N VAL A 166 -5.50 -4.89 24.04
CA VAL A 166 -6.32 -6.07 23.75
C VAL A 166 -7.79 -5.80 24.06
N ASN A 167 -8.10 -5.24 25.22
CA ASN A 167 -9.48 -4.91 25.60
C ASN A 167 -10.08 -3.82 24.69
N LEU A 168 -9.28 -2.87 24.23
CA LEU A 168 -9.70 -1.86 23.25
C LEU A 168 -10.11 -2.53 21.93
N ALA A 169 -9.29 -3.46 21.41
CA ALA A 169 -9.61 -4.21 20.20
C ALA A 169 -10.86 -5.10 20.39
N LEU A 170 -10.95 -5.83 21.50
CA LEU A 170 -12.10 -6.69 21.82
C LEU A 170 -13.40 -5.90 21.89
N THR A 171 -13.38 -4.65 22.36
CA THR A 171 -14.56 -3.76 22.38
C THR A 171 -15.10 -3.52 20.98
N GLU A 172 -14.22 -3.25 20.00
CA GLU A 172 -14.63 -3.05 18.62
C GLU A 172 -15.11 -4.35 17.98
N LEU A 173 -14.34 -5.43 18.12
CA LEU A 173 -14.64 -6.73 17.53
C LEU A 173 -15.97 -7.31 18.04
N ASN A 174 -16.23 -7.24 19.34
CA ASN A 174 -17.51 -7.68 19.93
C ASN A 174 -18.70 -6.83 19.50
N ALA A 175 -18.46 -5.59 19.06
CA ALA A 175 -19.48 -4.74 18.48
C ALA A 175 -19.64 -4.94 16.96
N GLY A 176 -19.00 -5.97 16.38
CA GLY A 176 -19.02 -6.25 14.94
C GLY A 176 -18.27 -5.21 14.11
N ARG A 177 -17.27 -4.55 14.68
CA ARG A 177 -16.44 -3.55 13.99
C ARG A 177 -14.98 -3.99 13.95
N PRO A 178 -14.26 -3.72 12.84
CA PRO A 178 -12.85 -4.08 12.73
C PRO A 178 -11.99 -3.29 13.73
N ALA A 179 -10.89 -3.90 14.20
CA ALA A 179 -10.00 -3.30 15.20
C ALA A 179 -9.42 -1.94 14.78
N ARG A 180 -9.30 -1.65 13.47
CA ARG A 180 -8.87 -0.33 12.95
C ARG A 180 -9.80 0.84 13.33
N LYS A 181 -11.00 0.57 13.84
CA LYS A 181 -11.91 1.59 14.37
C LYS A 181 -11.58 2.03 15.79
N ALA A 182 -10.72 1.30 16.48
CA ALA A 182 -10.27 1.65 17.82
C ALA A 182 -9.44 2.93 17.80
N LYS A 183 -9.68 3.81 18.77
CA LYS A 183 -8.87 5.03 18.95
C LYS A 183 -7.64 4.70 19.79
N VAL A 184 -6.52 4.50 19.13
CA VAL A 184 -5.23 4.23 19.75
C VAL A 184 -4.47 5.54 19.95
N ALA A 185 -3.87 5.75 21.13
CA ALA A 185 -3.02 6.91 21.38
C ALA A 185 -1.69 6.77 20.62
N ALA A 186 -1.09 7.89 20.21
CA ALA A 186 0.15 7.88 19.41
C ALA A 186 1.30 7.14 20.11
N GLU A 187 1.43 7.26 21.43
CA GLU A 187 2.42 6.56 22.24
C GLU A 187 2.23 5.04 22.28
N ASP A 188 1.02 4.55 21.99
CA ASP A 188 0.68 3.12 21.99
C ASP A 188 0.74 2.48 20.61
N GLU A 189 0.92 3.24 19.53
CA GLU A 189 0.88 2.71 18.17
C GLU A 189 1.87 1.56 17.93
N LYS A 190 3.07 1.66 18.49
CA LYS A 190 4.08 0.60 18.39
C LYS A 190 3.59 -0.69 19.05
N ALA A 191 3.04 -0.58 20.26
CA ALA A 191 2.51 -1.73 21.00
C ALA A 191 1.25 -2.30 20.33
N TRP A 192 0.42 -1.43 19.73
CA TRP A 192 -0.75 -1.82 18.94
C TRP A 192 -0.36 -2.67 17.72
N ARG A 193 0.63 -2.23 16.95
CA ARG A 193 1.15 -3.00 15.79
C ARG A 193 1.71 -4.38 16.22
N MET A 194 2.30 -4.46 17.39
CA MET A 194 2.80 -5.75 17.95
C MET A 194 1.70 -6.76 18.27
N LEU A 195 0.43 -6.36 18.34
CA LEU A 195 -0.70 -7.28 18.46
C LEU A 195 -0.91 -8.09 17.18
N GLN A 196 -0.44 -7.61 16.03
CA GLN A 196 -0.54 -8.24 14.71
C GLN A 196 -1.98 -8.62 14.32
N LEU A 197 -2.92 -7.72 14.60
CA LEU A 197 -4.32 -7.94 14.26
C LEU A 197 -4.55 -7.77 12.75
N LEU A 198 -5.32 -8.66 12.18
CA LEU A 198 -5.69 -8.64 10.76
C LEU A 198 -6.55 -7.42 10.44
N THR A 199 -7.52 -7.15 11.31
CA THR A 199 -8.50 -6.07 11.13
C THR A 199 -8.03 -4.71 11.63
N SER A 200 -6.83 -4.62 12.23
CA SER A 200 -6.19 -3.33 12.55
C SER A 200 -5.48 -2.70 11.35
N LYS A 201 -5.20 -3.49 10.32
CA LYS A 201 -4.51 -3.01 9.12
C LYS A 201 -5.35 -2.01 8.34
N PRO A 202 -4.74 -0.99 7.71
CA PRO A 202 -5.40 -0.12 6.76
C PRO A 202 -6.05 -0.92 5.63
N ALA A 203 -7.19 -0.45 5.14
CA ALA A 203 -8.00 -1.14 4.14
C ALA A 203 -8.21 -0.28 2.89
N LEU A 204 -8.03 -0.89 1.72
CA LEU A 204 -8.36 -0.33 0.41
C LEU A 204 -9.43 -1.23 -0.22
N TYR A 205 -10.53 -0.64 -0.70
CA TYR A 205 -11.55 -1.38 -1.43
C TYR A 205 -11.34 -1.25 -2.93
N VAL A 206 -11.32 -2.39 -3.61
CA VAL A 206 -11.06 -2.47 -5.06
C VAL A 206 -12.27 -3.10 -5.74
N SER A 207 -13.00 -2.30 -6.50
CA SER A 207 -14.12 -2.77 -7.32
C SER A 207 -13.61 -3.23 -8.68
N ASN A 208 -13.62 -4.54 -8.91
CA ASN A 208 -13.35 -5.11 -10.22
C ASN A 208 -14.62 -5.10 -11.05
N VAL A 209 -14.63 -4.26 -12.10
CA VAL A 209 -15.78 -4.04 -13.00
C VAL A 209 -15.52 -4.67 -14.38
N ASP A 210 -16.58 -4.74 -15.19
CA ASP A 210 -16.46 -5.05 -16.61
C ASP A 210 -15.77 -3.92 -17.40
N GLU A 211 -15.43 -4.21 -18.65
CA GLU A 211 -14.72 -3.28 -19.54
C GLU A 211 -15.49 -1.98 -19.74
N ALA A 212 -16.80 -2.05 -20.00
CA ALA A 212 -17.63 -0.88 -20.25
C ALA A 212 -17.72 0.08 -19.06
N SER A 213 -17.51 -0.45 -17.86
CA SER A 213 -17.55 0.30 -16.59
C SER A 213 -16.19 0.78 -16.09
N ALA A 214 -15.09 0.48 -16.79
CA ALA A 214 -13.73 0.73 -16.30
C ALA A 214 -13.45 2.22 -16.06
N ALA A 215 -13.96 3.11 -16.90
CA ALA A 215 -13.73 4.55 -16.79
C ALA A 215 -14.61 5.22 -15.71
N THR A 216 -15.86 4.79 -15.56
CA THR A 216 -16.86 5.50 -14.75
C THR A 216 -17.37 4.72 -13.54
N GLY A 217 -17.06 3.43 -13.46
CA GLY A 217 -17.70 2.50 -12.53
C GLY A 217 -19.15 2.18 -12.93
N ASN A 218 -19.83 1.44 -12.06
CA ASN A 218 -21.22 1.06 -12.20
C ASN A 218 -21.96 1.13 -10.86
N GLU A 219 -23.22 0.72 -10.82
CA GLU A 219 -24.04 0.77 -9.61
C GLU A 219 -23.41 -0.04 -8.45
N MET A 220 -22.89 -1.24 -8.73
CA MET A 220 -22.23 -2.09 -7.72
C MET A 220 -20.95 -1.43 -7.17
N SER A 221 -20.10 -0.87 -8.01
CA SER A 221 -18.89 -0.16 -7.57
C SER A 221 -19.22 1.11 -6.78
N ASN A 222 -20.33 1.78 -7.09
CA ASN A 222 -20.82 2.93 -6.32
C ASN A 222 -21.26 2.54 -4.91
N LEU A 223 -21.87 1.36 -4.72
CA LEU A 223 -22.20 0.84 -3.40
C LEU A 223 -20.93 0.59 -2.57
N VAL A 224 -19.89 0.02 -3.19
CA VAL A 224 -18.58 -0.19 -2.54
C VAL A 224 -17.92 1.14 -2.19
N ALA A 225 -17.99 2.15 -3.07
CA ALA A 225 -17.48 3.50 -2.80
C ALA A 225 -18.17 4.16 -1.61
N GLN A 226 -19.50 4.01 -1.48
CA GLN A 226 -20.25 4.52 -0.32
C GLN A 226 -19.84 3.79 0.97
N ARG A 227 -19.62 2.48 0.90
CA ARG A 227 -19.09 1.69 2.02
C ARG A 227 -17.70 2.19 2.43
N ALA A 228 -16.79 2.39 1.47
CA ALA A 228 -15.45 2.91 1.72
C ALA A 228 -15.50 4.26 2.44
N LYS A 229 -16.31 5.21 1.93
CA LYS A 229 -16.49 6.52 2.55
C LYS A 229 -17.00 6.42 4.00
N ARG A 230 -17.98 5.56 4.26
CA ARG A 230 -18.50 5.31 5.63
C ARG A 230 -17.42 4.76 6.55
N ASP A 231 -16.58 3.88 6.02
CA ASP A 231 -15.53 3.22 6.79
C ASP A 231 -14.25 4.05 6.90
N GLY A 232 -14.16 5.19 6.21
CA GLY A 232 -12.96 6.04 6.15
C GLY A 232 -11.81 5.33 5.45
N ALA A 233 -12.13 4.49 4.46
CA ALA A 233 -11.19 3.75 3.63
C ALA A 233 -11.17 4.33 2.22
N ASP A 234 -10.07 4.11 1.50
CA ASP A 234 -9.95 4.49 0.09
C ASP A 234 -10.62 3.45 -0.82
N HIS A 235 -10.96 3.88 -2.05
CA HIS A 235 -11.65 3.05 -3.03
C HIS A 235 -11.09 3.25 -4.43
N VAL A 236 -10.90 2.15 -5.15
CA VAL A 236 -10.44 2.15 -6.55
C VAL A 236 -11.36 1.31 -7.40
N VAL A 237 -11.70 1.81 -8.59
CA VAL A 237 -12.38 1.05 -9.66
C VAL A 237 -11.32 0.59 -10.66
N ILE A 238 -11.36 -0.69 -11.02
CA ILE A 238 -10.43 -1.31 -11.96
C ILE A 238 -11.15 -2.40 -12.77
N SER A 239 -10.75 -2.60 -14.01
CA SER A 239 -11.10 -3.81 -14.76
C SER A 239 -9.87 -4.69 -14.88
N ALA A 240 -9.85 -5.81 -14.15
CA ALA A 240 -8.72 -6.72 -14.16
C ALA A 240 -8.46 -7.32 -15.56
N GLN A 241 -9.50 -7.44 -16.38
CA GLN A 241 -9.37 -7.88 -17.76
C GLN A 241 -8.62 -6.86 -18.60
N ILE A 242 -9.05 -5.58 -18.58
CA ILE A 242 -8.35 -4.49 -19.28
C ILE A 242 -6.89 -4.39 -18.84
N GLU A 243 -6.63 -4.48 -17.54
CA GLU A 243 -5.25 -4.40 -17.02
C GLU A 243 -4.37 -5.54 -17.55
N SER A 244 -4.93 -6.74 -17.71
CA SER A 244 -4.22 -7.86 -18.32
C SER A 244 -3.90 -7.61 -19.78
N GLU A 245 -4.80 -6.98 -20.53
CA GLU A 245 -4.59 -6.63 -21.94
C GLU A 245 -3.53 -5.51 -22.06
N ILE A 246 -3.64 -4.44 -21.25
CA ILE A 246 -2.67 -3.33 -21.21
C ILE A 246 -1.26 -3.83 -20.90
N ALA A 247 -1.13 -4.82 -20.00
CA ALA A 247 0.17 -5.37 -19.62
C ALA A 247 0.90 -6.06 -20.79
N MET A 248 0.18 -6.49 -21.82
CA MET A 248 0.72 -7.15 -23.00
C MET A 248 1.04 -6.20 -24.16
N LEU A 249 0.51 -4.97 -24.11
CA LEU A 249 0.69 -3.96 -25.17
C LEU A 249 2.05 -3.26 -25.05
N ASP A 250 2.59 -2.86 -26.20
CA ASP A 250 3.74 -1.96 -26.22
C ASP A 250 3.34 -0.53 -25.79
N PRO A 251 4.31 0.35 -25.43
CA PRO A 251 3.99 1.69 -24.90
C PRO A 251 3.17 2.56 -25.85
N ALA A 252 3.31 2.43 -27.16
CA ALA A 252 2.58 3.23 -28.14
C ALA A 252 1.11 2.75 -28.27
N GLU A 253 0.93 1.43 -28.41
CA GLU A 253 -0.39 0.79 -28.47
C GLU A 253 -1.18 1.02 -27.17
N ARG A 254 -0.50 1.02 -26.02
CA ARG A 254 -1.10 1.25 -24.70
C ARG A 254 -1.80 2.60 -24.62
N THR A 255 -1.17 3.67 -25.15
CA THR A 255 -1.74 5.02 -25.12
C THR A 255 -3.03 5.08 -25.95
N GLU A 256 -3.01 4.56 -27.17
CA GLU A 256 -4.19 4.50 -28.03
C GLU A 256 -5.32 3.66 -27.43
N PHE A 257 -4.98 2.53 -26.82
CA PHE A 257 -5.96 1.66 -26.17
C PHE A 257 -6.66 2.36 -24.99
N LEU A 258 -5.88 3.03 -24.12
CA LEU A 258 -6.44 3.81 -23.01
C LEU A 258 -7.36 4.93 -23.48
N GLU A 259 -6.98 5.67 -24.53
CA GLU A 259 -7.80 6.73 -25.11
C GLU A 259 -9.14 6.18 -25.65
N THR A 260 -9.10 5.02 -26.32
CA THR A 260 -10.31 4.35 -26.83
C THR A 260 -11.30 4.01 -25.72
N LEU A 261 -10.79 3.64 -24.54
CA LEU A 261 -11.59 3.31 -23.36
C LEU A 261 -11.98 4.54 -22.51
N GLY A 262 -11.54 5.74 -22.89
CA GLY A 262 -11.74 6.96 -22.11
C GLY A 262 -10.96 6.99 -20.80
N LEU A 263 -9.87 6.20 -20.71
CA LEU A 263 -8.98 6.15 -19.57
C LEU A 263 -7.78 7.07 -19.78
N THR A 264 -7.39 7.79 -18.75
CA THR A 264 -6.18 8.64 -18.76
C THR A 264 -4.92 7.89 -18.37
N GLU A 265 -5.06 6.77 -17.67
CA GLU A 265 -3.99 5.91 -17.21
C GLU A 265 -4.54 4.51 -16.87
N PRO A 266 -3.67 3.48 -16.77
CA PRO A 266 -4.06 2.17 -16.26
C PRO A 266 -4.64 2.26 -14.83
N GLY A 267 -5.67 1.47 -14.54
CA GLY A 267 -6.25 1.38 -13.20
C GLY A 267 -5.26 0.84 -12.17
N LEU A 268 -4.32 -0.02 -12.59
CA LEU A 268 -3.21 -0.47 -11.75
C LEU A 268 -2.37 0.69 -11.21
N ASN A 269 -2.15 1.75 -11.97
CA ASN A 269 -1.42 2.92 -11.50
C ASN A 269 -2.14 3.59 -10.33
N LYS A 270 -3.46 3.70 -10.39
CA LYS A 270 -4.28 4.21 -9.28
C LYS A 270 -4.19 3.30 -8.07
N LEU A 271 -4.35 1.99 -8.28
CA LEU A 271 -4.26 0.99 -7.21
C LEU A 271 -2.92 1.07 -6.47
N ILE A 272 -1.81 1.14 -7.21
CA ILE A 272 -0.47 1.21 -6.63
C ILE A 272 -0.28 2.50 -5.84
N ARG A 273 -0.72 3.66 -6.36
CA ARG A 273 -0.62 4.94 -5.65
C ARG A 273 -1.48 4.99 -4.40
N GLU A 274 -2.74 4.53 -4.49
CA GLU A 274 -3.62 4.49 -3.30
C GLU A 274 -3.08 3.54 -2.24
N ALA A 275 -2.55 2.38 -2.62
CA ALA A 275 -1.90 1.47 -1.70
C ALA A 275 -0.65 2.09 -1.03
N TYR A 276 0.13 2.87 -1.78
CA TYR A 276 1.29 3.60 -1.28
C TYR A 276 0.88 4.68 -0.26
N HIS A 277 -0.15 5.46 -0.57
CA HIS A 277 -0.69 6.48 0.33
C HIS A 277 -1.34 5.88 1.58
N LEU A 278 -2.06 4.76 1.43
CA LEU A 278 -2.69 4.02 2.52
C LEU A 278 -1.70 3.60 3.61
N LEU A 279 -0.48 3.26 3.19
CA LEU A 279 0.62 2.91 4.09
C LEU A 279 1.26 4.13 4.79
N GLY A 280 0.74 5.34 4.56
CA GLY A 280 1.30 6.57 5.10
C GLY A 280 2.66 6.94 4.51
N LEU A 281 2.92 6.48 3.28
CA LEU A 281 4.17 6.73 2.58
C LEU A 281 4.16 8.04 1.81
N GLN A 282 5.34 8.57 1.58
CA GLN A 282 5.62 9.70 0.70
C GLN A 282 6.99 9.55 0.05
N THR A 283 7.24 10.36 -0.97
CA THR A 283 8.45 10.26 -1.80
C THR A 283 9.28 11.52 -1.71
N TYR A 284 10.58 11.37 -1.56
CA TYR A 284 11.55 12.40 -1.87
C TYR A 284 12.49 11.91 -2.98
N PHE A 285 13.21 12.82 -3.62
CA PHE A 285 14.05 12.52 -4.76
C PHE A 285 15.51 12.86 -4.51
N THR A 286 16.40 12.05 -5.08
CA THR A 286 17.80 12.41 -5.32
C THR A 286 18.02 12.45 -6.83
N VAL A 287 18.69 13.48 -7.33
CA VAL A 287 18.89 13.70 -8.76
C VAL A 287 20.36 13.99 -9.04
N GLY A 288 20.95 13.22 -9.93
CA GLY A 288 22.33 13.38 -10.34
C GLY A 288 22.63 12.72 -11.68
N PRO A 289 23.84 12.94 -12.27
CA PRO A 289 24.19 12.37 -13.57
C PRO A 289 24.25 10.84 -13.61
N LYS A 290 24.46 10.19 -12.46
CA LYS A 290 24.49 8.73 -12.37
C LYS A 290 23.08 8.18 -12.29
N GLU A 291 22.28 8.71 -11.39
CA GLU A 291 20.90 8.25 -11.17
C GLU A 291 19.97 9.40 -10.76
N ALA A 292 18.70 9.29 -11.16
CA ALA A 292 17.55 9.96 -10.55
C ALA A 292 16.73 8.91 -9.82
N ARG A 293 16.48 9.12 -8.53
CA ARG A 293 15.84 8.08 -7.71
C ARG A 293 14.76 8.65 -6.82
N ALA A 294 13.64 7.92 -6.77
CA ALA A 294 12.56 8.14 -5.83
C ALA A 294 12.77 7.26 -4.59
N TRP A 295 12.77 7.87 -3.42
CA TRP A 295 12.97 7.21 -2.14
C TRP A 295 11.68 7.21 -1.34
N THR A 296 11.34 6.06 -0.77
CA THR A 296 10.16 5.89 0.07
C THR A 296 10.48 6.21 1.53
N ILE A 297 9.69 7.10 2.13
CA ILE A 297 9.71 7.42 3.55
C ILE A 297 8.29 7.45 4.11
N HIS A 298 8.14 7.43 5.44
CA HIS A 298 6.85 7.67 6.07
C HIS A 298 6.56 9.17 6.19
N LYS A 299 5.29 9.53 6.10
CA LYS A 299 4.84 10.89 6.41
C LYS A 299 5.24 11.26 7.84
N GLY A 300 5.92 12.39 7.98
CA GLY A 300 6.44 12.83 9.27
C GLY A 300 7.90 12.48 9.53
N ASP A 301 8.54 11.70 8.67
CA ASP A 301 9.98 11.41 8.80
C ASP A 301 10.82 12.68 8.67
N THR A 302 11.81 12.79 9.56
CA THR A 302 12.77 13.89 9.56
C THR A 302 13.91 13.65 8.56
N ALA A 303 14.65 14.71 8.23
CA ALA A 303 15.77 14.63 7.29
C ALA A 303 16.81 13.55 7.64
N PRO A 304 17.23 13.33 8.91
CA PRO A 304 18.09 12.20 9.27
C PRO A 304 17.46 10.85 8.98
N GLN A 305 16.16 10.64 9.29
CA GLN A 305 15.45 9.39 9.00
C GLN A 305 15.38 9.14 7.49
N ALA A 306 15.07 10.16 6.70
CA ALA A 306 15.11 10.09 5.24
C ALA A 306 16.51 9.73 4.70
N ALA A 307 17.58 10.32 5.26
CA ALA A 307 18.95 9.97 4.93
C ALA A 307 19.27 8.50 5.27
N GLY A 308 18.69 7.99 6.36
CA GLY A 308 18.81 6.62 6.83
C GLY A 308 18.27 5.58 5.87
N VAL A 309 17.27 5.94 5.06
CA VAL A 309 16.71 5.08 4.00
C VAL A 309 17.73 4.81 2.90
N ILE A 310 18.64 5.75 2.63
CA ILE A 310 19.76 5.56 1.70
C ILE A 310 20.79 4.64 2.31
N HIS A 311 21.27 4.99 3.51
CA HIS A 311 22.23 4.20 4.26
C HIS A 311 22.22 4.60 5.75
N THR A 312 22.39 3.64 6.65
CA THR A 312 22.39 3.89 8.10
C THR A 312 23.50 4.87 8.55
N ASP A 313 24.62 4.93 7.84
CA ASP A 313 25.69 5.88 8.14
C ASP A 313 25.30 7.31 7.80
N PHE A 314 24.42 7.53 6.81
CA PHE A 314 23.90 8.86 6.47
C PHE A 314 23.03 9.41 7.60
N GLU A 315 22.24 8.55 8.25
CA GLU A 315 21.46 8.93 9.43
C GLU A 315 22.37 9.27 10.61
N LYS A 316 23.30 8.38 10.94
CA LYS A 316 24.21 8.53 12.09
C LYS A 316 25.13 9.75 11.95
N GLY A 317 25.69 9.94 10.77
CA GLY A 317 26.61 11.03 10.44
C GLY A 317 25.93 12.27 9.92
N PHE A 318 24.60 12.39 9.97
CA PHE A 318 23.84 13.49 9.38
C PHE A 318 24.31 14.86 9.87
N ILE A 319 24.63 15.74 8.92
CA ILE A 319 25.02 17.14 9.17
C ILE A 319 23.87 18.07 8.77
N ARG A 320 23.43 17.99 7.51
CA ARG A 320 22.34 18.79 6.94
C ARG A 320 21.82 18.16 5.66
N ALA A 321 20.61 18.54 5.25
CA ALA A 321 20.05 18.27 3.94
C ALA A 321 20.02 19.55 3.11
N GLU A 322 20.47 19.48 1.88
CA GLU A 322 20.31 20.50 0.84
C GLU A 322 19.01 20.16 0.12
N THR A 323 18.01 21.02 0.20
CA THR A 323 16.63 20.72 -0.17
C THR A 323 16.05 21.77 -1.11
N ILE A 324 15.39 21.31 -2.17
CA ILE A 324 14.65 22.14 -3.12
C ILE A 324 13.28 21.49 -3.32
N ALA A 325 12.19 22.25 -3.22
CA ALA A 325 10.87 21.72 -3.52
C ALA A 325 10.79 21.35 -5.03
N TYR A 326 10.08 20.26 -5.33
CA TYR A 326 9.95 19.74 -6.70
C TYR A 326 9.53 20.81 -7.71
N ASP A 327 8.48 21.60 -7.40
CA ASP A 327 7.97 22.63 -8.30
C ASP A 327 9.02 23.73 -8.60
N ASP A 328 9.77 24.14 -7.57
CA ASP A 328 10.85 25.10 -7.73
C ASP A 328 12.01 24.50 -8.54
N TYR A 329 12.33 23.21 -8.33
CA TYR A 329 13.38 22.52 -9.07
C TYR A 329 13.06 22.46 -10.57
N VAL A 330 11.82 22.09 -10.92
CA VAL A 330 11.36 22.01 -12.32
C VAL A 330 11.28 23.40 -12.95
N ARG A 331 10.65 24.34 -12.29
CA ARG A 331 10.47 25.72 -12.78
C ARG A 331 11.79 26.43 -13.02
N LEU A 332 12.76 26.22 -12.15
CA LEU A 332 14.07 26.88 -12.17
C LEU A 332 15.15 26.05 -12.89
N LYS A 333 14.76 24.93 -13.52
CA LYS A 333 15.62 24.05 -14.32
C LYS A 333 16.82 23.49 -13.54
N GLY A 334 16.61 23.11 -12.30
CA GLY A 334 17.59 22.42 -11.47
C GLY A 334 18.21 23.25 -10.36
N GLU A 335 19.29 22.72 -9.78
CA GLU A 335 19.92 23.26 -8.58
C GLU A 335 20.49 24.67 -8.79
N ALA A 336 21.16 24.95 -9.92
CA ALA A 336 21.77 26.23 -10.17
C ALA A 336 20.75 27.38 -10.17
N GLY A 337 19.67 27.24 -10.94
CA GLY A 337 18.58 28.22 -10.93
C GLY A 337 17.87 28.37 -9.60
N ALA A 338 17.73 27.27 -8.86
CA ALA A 338 17.14 27.31 -7.51
C ALA A 338 18.03 28.08 -6.51
N ARG A 339 19.37 27.96 -6.64
CA ARG A 339 20.32 28.73 -5.84
C ARG A 339 20.24 30.23 -6.14
N GLU A 340 20.25 30.62 -7.42
CA GLU A 340 20.13 32.01 -7.86
C GLU A 340 18.80 32.63 -7.41
N ALA A 341 17.72 31.86 -7.42
CA ALA A 341 16.40 32.32 -6.98
C ALA A 341 16.16 32.26 -5.45
N GLY A 342 17.17 31.83 -4.67
CA GLY A 342 17.04 31.70 -3.21
C GLY A 342 16.10 30.60 -2.76
N LYS A 343 15.88 29.57 -3.60
CA LYS A 343 15.01 28.40 -3.32
C LYS A 343 15.76 27.15 -2.89
N PHE A 344 17.08 27.22 -2.85
CA PHE A 344 17.93 26.20 -2.29
C PHE A 344 18.05 26.40 -0.78
N ARG A 345 17.51 25.45 -0.02
CA ARG A 345 17.45 25.49 1.44
C ARG A 345 18.47 24.56 2.07
N GLN A 346 18.97 24.89 3.23
CA GLN A 346 19.78 24.01 4.07
C GLN A 346 18.96 23.67 5.31
N GLU A 347 18.60 22.41 5.45
CA GLU A 347 17.70 21.93 6.48
C GLU A 347 18.47 21.11 7.54
N GLY A 348 18.10 21.33 8.81
CA GLY A 348 18.70 20.63 9.95
C GLY A 348 17.99 19.33 10.30
N LYS A 349 18.34 18.79 11.48
CA LYS A 349 17.84 17.49 11.96
C LYS A 349 16.35 17.43 12.21
N GLU A 350 15.73 18.56 12.55
CA GLU A 350 14.30 18.65 12.89
C GLU A 350 13.40 18.89 11.66
N TYR A 351 14.01 19.02 10.47
CA TYR A 351 13.23 19.22 9.25
C TYR A 351 12.42 17.98 8.92
N VAL A 352 11.10 18.14 8.86
CA VAL A 352 10.17 17.12 8.40
C VAL A 352 10.10 17.19 6.88
N VAL A 353 10.56 16.11 6.22
CA VAL A 353 10.62 16.01 4.77
C VAL A 353 9.22 16.14 4.17
N GLN A 354 9.10 16.93 3.10
CA GLN A 354 7.86 17.09 2.36
C GLN A 354 7.83 16.18 1.14
N ASP A 355 6.62 15.72 0.77
CA ASP A 355 6.47 14.93 -0.46
C ASP A 355 6.92 15.72 -1.68
N GLY A 356 7.83 15.13 -2.47
CA GLY A 356 8.40 15.76 -3.64
C GLY A 356 9.68 16.58 -3.40
N ASP A 357 10.19 16.68 -2.18
CA ASP A 357 11.47 17.34 -1.95
C ASP A 357 12.60 16.68 -2.77
N VAL A 358 13.39 17.49 -3.45
CA VAL A 358 14.66 17.06 -4.09
C VAL A 358 15.78 17.34 -3.11
N MET A 359 16.46 16.29 -2.64
CA MET A 359 17.37 16.37 -1.50
C MET A 359 18.77 15.83 -1.81
N ASN A 360 19.77 16.45 -1.18
CA ASN A 360 21.14 15.96 -1.15
C ASN A 360 21.65 16.04 0.29
N PHE A 361 22.07 14.90 0.86
CA PHE A 361 22.49 14.81 2.25
C PHE A 361 23.99 15.04 2.41
N ARG A 362 24.36 15.86 3.39
CA ARG A 362 25.73 16.03 3.86
C ARG A 362 25.87 15.29 5.18
N PHE A 363 26.83 14.38 5.22
CA PHE A 363 27.10 13.54 6.38
C PHE A 363 28.60 13.36 6.57
N ASN A 364 28.99 12.99 7.77
CA ASN A 364 30.36 12.63 8.12
C ASN A 364 30.35 11.25 8.80
N VAL A 365 31.23 10.37 8.32
CA VAL A 365 31.35 8.98 8.83
C VAL A 365 32.61 8.89 9.69
#